data_7a7695444be036b12b275730c5507b4f
#
_entry.id   7a7695444be036b12b275730c5507b4f
#
_cell.length_a   1.000
_cell.length_b   1.000
_cell.length_c   1.000
_cell.angle_alpha   90.00
_cell.angle_beta   90.00
_cell.angle_gamma   90.00
#
_symmetry.space_group_name_H-M   'P 1'
#
loop_
_entity.id
_entity.type
_entity.pdbx_description
1 polymer ?
#
loop_
_entity_poly.entity_id
_entity_poly.type
_entity_poly.pdbx_seq_one_letter_code
_entity_poly.pdbx_strand_id
1 'polypeptide(L)'
;MLCKADKSGNKYSRFTAQMAINLAAPHTWPAAIMPVLVATALAAANTGTLSASMSLVCLVIVILMQSAVNTFNDYYDFVKGTDDNESNLDESDAVLVYNNVNPRSALRLAIGMLCAAFTLGIYVILIAGFIPLAIALVGALFVVSYSAGKTPISYLPIGEFVSGSVMGCLIPLAVYYSLTLKLDWFVLLYSVPTMILIGLIMMTNNTCDIERDIEAGRKTLPVLLGRPKSVKTHHALAIISITAIVLVIGSRFTQGLLIIPFMILAAYPSTKALFSNPLVQATRQAAMPQILSANITYGVFYAAAILLSAANTSIVL
;
A
#
# COMPACT_ATOMS: atom_id res chain seq x y z
N MET A 1 -13.57 -16.91 25.67
CA MET A 1 -13.30 -18.37 25.70
C MET A 1 -11.91 -18.62 25.16
N LEU A 2 -11.08 -19.38 25.90
CA LEU A 2 -9.65 -19.58 25.59
C LEU A 2 -9.52 -20.74 24.59
N CYS A 3 -9.43 -20.48 23.30
CA CYS A 3 -9.05 -21.52 22.34
C CYS A 3 -7.54 -21.81 22.49
N LYS A 4 -7.20 -22.89 23.23
CA LYS A 4 -5.82 -23.38 23.40
C LYS A 4 -5.40 -24.38 22.32
N ALA A 5 -6.28 -24.74 21.43
CA ALA A 5 -6.09 -25.73 20.37
C ALA A 5 -6.84 -25.28 19.10
N ASP A 6 -6.45 -25.83 17.96
CA ASP A 6 -7.18 -25.68 16.71
C ASP A 6 -8.54 -26.40 16.75
N LYS A 7 -9.33 -26.32 15.67
CA LYS A 7 -10.64 -27.00 15.56
C LYS A 7 -10.52 -28.55 15.63
N SER A 8 -9.31 -29.10 15.41
CA SER A 8 -9.00 -30.55 15.45
C SER A 8 -8.47 -31.01 16.82
N GLY A 9 -8.31 -30.11 17.81
CA GLY A 9 -7.77 -30.42 19.13
C GLY A 9 -6.23 -30.41 19.19
N ASN A 10 -5.53 -30.09 18.12
CA ASN A 10 -4.08 -30.00 18.06
C ASN A 10 -3.58 -28.71 18.73
N LYS A 11 -2.40 -28.77 19.38
CA LYS A 11 -1.75 -27.57 19.92
C LYS A 11 -1.25 -26.70 18.79
N TYR A 12 -1.50 -25.38 18.90
CA TYR A 12 -0.92 -24.39 18.00
C TYR A 12 0.61 -24.46 18.00
N SER A 13 1.20 -24.17 16.85
CA SER A 13 2.64 -24.04 16.68
C SER A 13 3.19 -22.89 17.53
N ARG A 14 4.47 -23.00 17.94
CA ARG A 14 5.15 -21.90 18.63
C ARG A 14 5.30 -20.73 17.68
N PHE A 15 4.82 -19.55 18.09
CA PHE A 15 4.94 -18.33 17.30
C PHE A 15 6.42 -17.93 17.16
N THR A 16 6.89 -17.79 15.92
CA THR A 16 8.28 -17.47 15.59
C THR A 16 8.43 -16.07 15.00
N ALA A 17 9.65 -15.53 14.97
CA ALA A 17 9.94 -14.26 14.31
C ALA A 17 9.65 -14.34 12.80
N GLN A 18 9.90 -15.48 12.14
CA GLN A 18 9.57 -15.68 10.74
C GLN A 18 8.06 -15.59 10.48
N MET A 19 7.24 -16.19 11.32
CA MET A 19 5.77 -16.06 11.25
C MET A 19 5.33 -14.60 11.42
N ALA A 20 5.97 -13.85 12.34
CA ALA A 20 5.68 -12.44 12.52
C ALA A 20 6.05 -11.60 11.29
N ILE A 21 7.18 -11.89 10.64
CA ILE A 21 7.59 -11.24 9.39
C ILE A 21 6.61 -11.59 8.26
N ASN A 22 6.24 -12.85 8.11
CA ASN A 22 5.29 -13.27 7.09
C ASN A 22 3.93 -12.58 7.27
N LEU A 23 3.41 -12.51 8.51
CA LEU A 23 2.18 -11.76 8.85
C LEU A 23 2.29 -10.26 8.56
N ALA A 24 3.47 -9.66 8.73
CA ALA A 24 3.72 -8.27 8.37
C ALA A 24 3.73 -8.04 6.85
N ALA A 25 3.87 -9.12 6.05
CA ALA A 25 3.87 -9.13 4.59
C ALA A 25 4.79 -8.06 3.96
N PRO A 26 6.14 -8.14 4.14
CA PRO A 26 7.06 -7.10 3.67
C PRO A 26 6.99 -6.81 2.17
N HIS A 27 6.55 -7.80 1.38
CA HIS A 27 6.36 -7.63 -0.06
C HIS A 27 5.31 -6.56 -0.42
N THR A 28 4.40 -6.20 0.51
CA THR A 28 3.40 -5.14 0.32
C THR A 28 3.88 -3.76 0.77
N TRP A 29 4.97 -3.64 1.55
CA TRP A 29 5.48 -2.37 2.07
C TRP A 29 5.75 -1.30 1.00
N PRO A 30 6.16 -1.64 -0.23
CA PRO A 30 6.35 -0.64 -1.28
C PRO A 30 5.12 0.25 -1.50
N ALA A 31 3.90 -0.29 -1.34
CA ALA A 31 2.66 0.48 -1.47
C ALA A 31 2.54 1.60 -0.42
N ALA A 32 3.17 1.46 0.75
CA ALA A 32 3.22 2.48 1.81
C ALA A 32 4.48 3.35 1.71
N ILE A 33 5.62 2.78 1.29
CA ILE A 33 6.92 3.48 1.20
C ILE A 33 6.91 4.51 0.08
N MET A 34 6.41 4.16 -1.12
CA MET A 34 6.45 5.06 -2.27
C MET A 34 5.72 6.39 -2.01
N PRO A 35 4.52 6.44 -1.42
CA PRO A 35 3.86 7.68 -1.03
C PRO A 35 4.71 8.57 -0.11
N VAL A 36 5.41 7.98 0.85
CA VAL A 36 6.30 8.71 1.77
C VAL A 36 7.48 9.32 1.01
N LEU A 37 8.11 8.55 0.12
CA LEU A 37 9.23 9.05 -0.68
C LEU A 37 8.82 10.22 -1.57
N VAL A 38 7.66 10.12 -2.23
CA VAL A 38 7.13 11.20 -3.07
C VAL A 38 6.82 12.44 -2.22
N ALA A 39 6.16 12.28 -1.05
CA ALA A 39 5.86 13.40 -0.16
C ALA A 39 7.12 14.07 0.39
N THR A 40 8.13 13.27 0.75
CA THR A 40 9.43 13.75 1.21
C THR A 40 10.14 14.54 0.12
N ALA A 41 10.12 14.04 -1.12
CA ALA A 41 10.68 14.74 -2.28
C ALA A 41 9.96 16.07 -2.56
N LEU A 42 8.62 16.08 -2.47
CA LEU A 42 7.80 17.29 -2.61
C LEU A 42 8.11 18.32 -1.51
N ALA A 43 8.25 17.87 -0.27
CA ALA A 43 8.61 18.75 0.85
C ALA A 43 9.98 19.39 0.62
N ALA A 44 10.99 18.59 0.25
CA ALA A 44 12.32 19.05 -0.06
C ALA A 44 12.34 20.05 -1.22
N ALA A 45 11.63 19.76 -2.30
CA ALA A 45 11.56 20.65 -3.47
C ALA A 45 10.86 21.99 -3.20
N ASN A 46 9.87 22.00 -2.30
CA ASN A 46 9.10 23.19 -2.00
C ASN A 46 9.71 24.08 -0.88
N THR A 47 10.50 23.49 0.03
CA THR A 47 11.08 24.22 1.19
C THR A 47 12.58 24.45 1.08
N GLY A 48 13.28 23.74 0.22
CA GLY A 48 14.75 23.72 0.16
C GLY A 48 15.41 23.04 1.38
N THR A 49 14.62 22.38 2.22
CA THR A 49 15.11 21.68 3.43
C THR A 49 14.49 20.30 3.53
N LEU A 50 15.23 19.35 4.12
CA LEU A 50 14.78 17.98 4.35
C LEU A 50 15.12 17.57 5.78
N SER A 51 14.09 17.33 6.61
CA SER A 51 14.27 16.71 7.92
C SER A 51 14.39 15.20 7.78
N ALA A 52 15.61 14.69 7.96
CA ALA A 52 15.90 13.26 7.88
C ALA A 52 15.19 12.47 9.01
N SER A 53 15.22 12.99 10.23
CA SER A 53 14.56 12.36 11.39
C SER A 53 13.05 12.23 11.21
N MET A 54 12.37 13.31 10.82
CA MET A 54 10.93 13.30 10.59
C MET A 54 10.56 12.37 9.42
N SER A 55 11.33 12.40 8.33
CA SER A 55 11.11 11.51 7.17
C SER A 55 11.23 10.04 7.57
N LEU A 56 12.25 9.67 8.36
CA LEU A 56 12.46 8.32 8.85
C LEU A 56 11.33 7.89 9.80
N VAL A 57 10.94 8.75 10.73
CA VAL A 57 9.84 8.46 11.66
C VAL A 57 8.54 8.21 10.90
N CYS A 58 8.18 9.08 9.95
CA CYS A 58 7.01 8.88 9.10
C CYS A 58 7.08 7.57 8.31
N LEU A 59 8.25 7.24 7.75
CA LEU A 59 8.46 5.99 7.03
C LEU A 59 8.23 4.76 7.93
N VAL A 60 8.79 4.76 9.14
CA VAL A 60 8.60 3.65 10.09
C VAL A 60 7.14 3.53 10.53
N ILE A 61 6.46 4.66 10.79
CA ILE A 61 5.04 4.66 11.14
C ILE A 61 4.21 3.98 10.04
N VAL A 62 4.38 4.36 8.77
CA VAL A 62 3.54 3.79 7.70
C VAL A 62 3.85 2.31 7.44
N ILE A 63 5.12 1.88 7.61
CA ILE A 63 5.48 0.46 7.53
C ILE A 63 4.81 -0.34 8.65
N LEU A 64 4.84 0.17 9.88
CA LEU A 64 4.18 -0.47 11.02
C LEU A 64 2.66 -0.54 10.82
N MET A 65 2.04 0.54 10.33
CA MET A 65 0.60 0.56 10.03
C MET A 65 0.25 -0.43 8.92
N GLN A 66 1.01 -0.46 7.83
CA GLN A 66 0.80 -1.43 6.74
C GLN A 66 0.94 -2.86 7.23
N SER A 67 1.97 -3.15 8.03
CA SER A 67 2.19 -4.47 8.61
C SER A 67 1.05 -4.88 9.56
N ALA A 68 0.54 -3.94 10.36
CA ALA A 68 -0.62 -4.19 11.22
C ALA A 68 -1.87 -4.50 10.40
N VAL A 69 -2.14 -3.76 9.32
CA VAL A 69 -3.28 -3.99 8.43
C VAL A 69 -3.22 -5.38 7.81
N ASN A 70 -2.06 -5.78 7.28
CA ASN A 70 -1.87 -7.12 6.70
C ASN A 70 -2.14 -8.21 7.75
N THR A 71 -1.58 -8.05 8.96
CA THR A 71 -1.78 -9.00 10.06
C THR A 71 -3.25 -9.06 10.51
N PHE A 72 -3.99 -7.93 10.49
CA PHE A 72 -5.43 -7.92 10.77
C PHE A 72 -6.21 -8.61 9.66
N ASN A 73 -5.86 -8.40 8.39
CA ASN A 73 -6.54 -9.06 7.28
C ASN A 73 -6.40 -10.58 7.38
N ASP A 74 -5.20 -11.11 7.57
CA ASP A 74 -4.94 -12.54 7.77
C ASP A 74 -5.73 -13.06 9.00
N TYR A 75 -5.75 -12.31 10.11
CA TYR A 75 -6.55 -12.67 11.28
C TYR A 75 -8.05 -12.74 10.99
N TYR A 76 -8.62 -11.74 10.32
CA TYR A 76 -10.06 -11.69 10.05
C TYR A 76 -10.47 -12.72 9.01
N ASP A 77 -9.69 -12.95 7.98
CA ASP A 77 -9.96 -13.94 6.94
C ASP A 77 -9.92 -15.36 7.52
N PHE A 78 -8.96 -15.64 8.41
CA PHE A 78 -8.92 -16.89 9.17
C PHE A 78 -10.15 -17.06 10.08
N VAL A 79 -10.54 -16.03 10.85
CA VAL A 79 -11.67 -16.12 11.80
C VAL A 79 -13.01 -16.24 11.06
N LYS A 80 -13.15 -15.59 9.91
CA LYS A 80 -14.35 -15.70 9.05
C LYS A 80 -14.41 -17.01 8.25
N GLY A 81 -13.28 -17.75 8.16
CA GLY A 81 -13.18 -18.97 7.38
C GLY A 81 -13.16 -18.73 5.86
N THR A 82 -12.71 -17.54 5.46
CA THR A 82 -12.52 -17.18 4.04
C THR A 82 -11.24 -17.82 3.48
N ASP A 83 -10.26 -18.07 4.35
CA ASP A 83 -9.02 -18.73 4.02
C ASP A 83 -9.06 -20.16 4.55
N ASP A 84 -8.93 -21.12 3.64
CA ASP A 84 -8.82 -22.54 3.93
C ASP A 84 -7.68 -23.17 3.14
N ASN A 85 -7.35 -24.42 3.45
CA ASN A 85 -6.29 -25.18 2.76
C ASN A 85 -6.59 -25.47 1.27
N GLU A 86 -7.84 -25.26 0.82
CA GLU A 86 -8.28 -25.52 -0.54
C GLU A 86 -8.16 -24.27 -1.44
N SER A 87 -7.93 -23.09 -0.84
CA SER A 87 -7.94 -21.80 -1.56
C SER A 87 -6.71 -21.53 -2.41
N ASN A 88 -5.69 -22.41 -2.45
CA ASN A 88 -4.44 -22.25 -3.21
C ASN A 88 -3.77 -20.87 -3.03
N LEU A 89 -3.88 -20.31 -1.83
CA LEU A 89 -3.21 -19.07 -1.46
C LEU A 89 -1.71 -19.31 -1.30
N ASP A 90 -0.93 -18.27 -1.50
CA ASP A 90 0.49 -18.31 -1.15
C ASP A 90 0.63 -18.45 0.37
N GLU A 91 1.61 -19.21 0.86
CA GLU A 91 1.88 -19.35 2.30
C GLU A 91 2.12 -18.01 3.00
N SER A 92 2.54 -16.99 2.26
CA SER A 92 2.72 -15.62 2.76
C SER A 92 1.41 -14.84 2.90
N ASP A 93 0.34 -15.27 2.23
CA ASP A 93 -0.96 -14.60 2.23
C ASP A 93 -1.98 -15.26 3.19
N ALA A 94 -1.68 -16.46 3.71
CA ALA A 94 -2.53 -17.19 4.66
C ALA A 94 -1.70 -17.87 5.77
N VAL A 95 -0.88 -17.07 6.45
CA VAL A 95 0.10 -17.54 7.45
C VAL A 95 -0.56 -18.30 8.59
N LEU A 96 -1.74 -17.85 9.04
CA LEU A 96 -2.49 -18.50 10.14
C LEU A 96 -2.94 -19.91 9.78
N VAL A 97 -3.32 -20.15 8.52
CA VAL A 97 -3.78 -21.45 8.02
C VAL A 97 -2.61 -22.42 7.88
N TYR A 98 -1.59 -22.04 7.10
CA TYR A 98 -0.51 -22.95 6.75
C TYR A 98 0.46 -23.26 7.89
N ASN A 99 0.62 -22.32 8.86
CA ASN A 99 1.56 -22.50 9.97
C ASN A 99 0.90 -22.88 11.30
N ASN A 100 -0.41 -23.16 11.30
CA ASN A 100 -1.18 -23.46 12.51
C ASN A 100 -0.90 -22.49 13.66
N VAL A 101 -0.94 -21.18 13.36
CA VAL A 101 -0.65 -20.09 14.31
C VAL A 101 -1.86 -19.82 15.18
N ASN A 102 -1.61 -19.57 16.48
CA ASN A 102 -2.68 -19.12 17.36
C ASN A 102 -3.17 -17.72 16.91
N PRO A 103 -4.45 -17.55 16.50
CA PRO A 103 -4.98 -16.28 16.02
C PRO A 103 -4.77 -15.11 17.01
N ARG A 104 -4.77 -15.39 18.33
CA ARG A 104 -4.50 -14.37 19.34
C ARG A 104 -3.06 -13.84 19.29
N SER A 105 -2.12 -14.63 18.77
CA SER A 105 -0.74 -14.17 18.62
C SER A 105 -0.63 -13.18 17.47
N ALA A 106 -1.32 -13.44 16.36
CA ALA A 106 -1.44 -12.48 15.24
C ALA A 106 -2.14 -11.19 15.69
N LEU A 107 -3.26 -11.31 16.40
CA LEU A 107 -3.97 -10.14 16.92
C LEU A 107 -3.09 -9.28 17.84
N ARG A 108 -2.33 -9.92 18.77
CA ARG A 108 -1.40 -9.21 19.65
C ARG A 108 -0.26 -8.55 18.89
N LEU A 109 0.25 -9.20 17.84
CA LEU A 109 1.28 -8.62 16.96
C LEU A 109 0.74 -7.37 16.28
N ALA A 110 -0.44 -7.43 15.66
CA ALA A 110 -1.08 -6.30 14.98
C ALA A 110 -1.30 -5.11 15.93
N ILE A 111 -1.85 -5.36 17.12
CA ILE A 111 -2.04 -4.34 18.15
C ILE A 111 -0.70 -3.75 18.59
N GLY A 112 0.33 -4.60 18.80
CA GLY A 112 1.68 -4.15 19.17
C GLY A 112 2.30 -3.22 18.13
N MET A 113 2.14 -3.54 16.84
CA MET A 113 2.60 -2.69 15.73
C MET A 113 1.84 -1.35 15.70
N LEU A 114 0.53 -1.34 15.92
CA LEU A 114 -0.24 -0.10 16.03
C LEU A 114 0.19 0.74 17.23
N CYS A 115 0.41 0.13 18.39
CA CYS A 115 0.91 0.83 19.56
C CYS A 115 2.30 1.45 19.32
N ALA A 116 3.20 0.72 18.64
CA ALA A 116 4.50 1.23 18.27
C ALA A 116 4.39 2.40 17.28
N ALA A 117 3.53 2.30 16.27
CA ALA A 117 3.25 3.39 15.33
C ALA A 117 2.68 4.62 16.03
N PHE A 118 1.75 4.43 16.98
CA PHE A 118 1.19 5.52 17.78
C PHE A 118 2.24 6.17 18.68
N THR A 119 3.11 5.39 19.31
CA THR A 119 4.20 5.91 20.14
C THR A 119 5.15 6.80 19.33
N LEU A 120 5.52 6.36 18.11
CA LEU A 120 6.27 7.21 17.18
C LEU A 120 5.46 8.43 16.72
N GLY A 121 4.14 8.28 16.57
CA GLY A 121 3.22 9.37 16.23
C GLY A 121 3.20 10.48 17.27
N ILE A 122 3.50 10.21 18.56
CA ILE A 122 3.65 11.23 19.60
C ILE A 122 4.78 12.20 19.23
N TYR A 123 5.91 11.71 18.73
CA TYR A 123 7.00 12.55 18.24
C TYR A 123 6.52 13.49 17.11
N VAL A 124 5.75 12.96 16.15
CA VAL A 124 5.17 13.78 15.07
C VAL A 124 4.23 14.84 15.62
N ILE A 125 3.37 14.48 16.58
CA ILE A 125 2.43 15.42 17.22
C ILE A 125 3.16 16.54 17.96
N LEU A 126 4.23 16.22 18.67
CA LEU A 126 5.02 17.20 19.44
C LEU A 126 5.70 18.24 18.52
N ILE A 127 6.07 17.86 17.30
CA ILE A 127 6.74 18.75 16.35
C ILE A 127 5.76 19.41 15.38
N ALA A 128 4.84 18.63 14.80
CA ALA A 128 3.96 19.07 13.73
C ALA A 128 2.50 19.35 14.18
N GLY A 129 2.19 19.17 15.48
CA GLY A 129 0.84 19.36 16.00
C GLY A 129 -0.12 18.24 15.62
N PHE A 130 -1.43 18.48 15.77
CA PHE A 130 -2.47 17.45 15.65
C PHE A 130 -2.97 17.20 14.23
N ILE A 131 -2.59 17.98 13.23
CA ILE A 131 -3.09 17.81 11.85
C ILE A 131 -2.69 16.46 11.25
N PRO A 132 -1.43 15.98 11.37
CA PRO A 132 -1.07 14.65 10.90
C PRO A 132 -1.87 13.55 11.59
N LEU A 133 -2.15 13.69 12.88
CA LEU A 133 -3.00 12.75 13.62
C LEU A 133 -4.43 12.74 13.09
N ALA A 134 -5.02 13.91 12.82
CA ALA A 134 -6.37 14.00 12.26
C ALA A 134 -6.45 13.29 10.90
N ILE A 135 -5.47 13.48 10.01
CA ILE A 135 -5.38 12.80 8.73
C ILE A 135 -5.21 11.28 8.94
N ALA A 136 -4.34 10.87 9.88
CA ALA A 136 -4.13 9.46 10.19
C ALA A 136 -5.39 8.77 10.75
N LEU A 137 -6.17 9.47 11.57
CA LEU A 137 -7.45 8.96 12.09
C LEU A 137 -8.49 8.76 10.98
N VAL A 138 -8.56 9.68 10.02
CA VAL A 138 -9.39 9.50 8.81
C VAL A 138 -8.93 8.27 8.03
N GLY A 139 -7.62 8.13 7.81
CA GLY A 139 -7.05 6.93 7.18
C GLY A 139 -7.38 5.64 7.93
N ALA A 140 -7.23 5.63 9.27
CA ALA A 140 -7.55 4.49 10.12
C ALA A 140 -9.04 4.09 10.04
N LEU A 141 -9.95 5.06 9.96
CA LEU A 141 -11.38 4.81 9.76
C LEU A 141 -11.62 4.04 8.46
N PHE A 142 -11.00 4.46 7.36
CA PHE A 142 -11.10 3.76 6.08
C PHE A 142 -10.48 2.36 6.15
N VAL A 143 -9.33 2.19 6.80
CA VAL A 143 -8.67 0.88 6.98
C VAL A 143 -9.59 -0.09 7.74
N VAL A 144 -10.18 0.35 8.85
CA VAL A 144 -11.12 -0.48 9.62
C VAL A 144 -12.35 -0.83 8.77
N SER A 145 -12.94 0.16 8.11
CA SER A 145 -14.13 -0.03 7.26
C SER A 145 -13.84 -0.88 6.02
N TYR A 146 -12.55 -0.98 5.62
CA TYR A 146 -12.13 -1.76 4.46
C TYR A 146 -12.32 -3.26 4.67
N SER A 147 -12.02 -3.77 5.87
CA SER A 147 -12.07 -5.20 6.20
C SER A 147 -13.17 -5.58 7.20
N ALA A 148 -13.64 -4.61 8.01
CA ALA A 148 -14.59 -4.85 9.09
C ALA A 148 -16.04 -4.53 8.69
N GLY A 149 -16.98 -5.16 9.40
CA GLY A 149 -18.42 -4.92 9.23
C GLY A 149 -19.12 -5.97 8.39
N LYS A 150 -20.45 -5.76 8.18
CA LYS A 150 -21.30 -6.67 7.40
C LYS A 150 -21.05 -6.55 5.89
N THR A 151 -20.70 -5.35 5.43
CA THR A 151 -20.41 -5.06 4.02
C THR A 151 -19.12 -4.21 3.99
N PRO A 152 -17.94 -4.84 4.10
CA PRO A 152 -16.67 -4.11 4.09
C PRO A 152 -16.44 -3.46 2.72
N ILE A 153 -15.66 -2.39 2.69
CA ILE A 153 -15.31 -1.66 1.45
C ILE A 153 -14.63 -2.58 0.43
N SER A 154 -13.85 -3.55 0.90
CA SER A 154 -13.22 -4.58 0.06
C SER A 154 -14.22 -5.46 -0.72
N TYR A 155 -15.49 -5.47 -0.33
CA TYR A 155 -16.57 -6.19 -1.02
C TYR A 155 -17.28 -5.32 -2.05
N LEU A 156 -16.96 -4.03 -2.12
CA LEU A 156 -17.63 -3.04 -2.95
C LEU A 156 -16.77 -2.66 -4.17
N PRO A 157 -17.37 -2.17 -5.26
CA PRO A 157 -16.64 -1.79 -6.48
C PRO A 157 -15.85 -0.46 -6.37
N ILE A 158 -15.60 -0.01 -5.16
CA ILE A 158 -14.84 1.19 -4.83
C ILE A 158 -13.55 0.87 -4.05
N GLY A 159 -13.30 -0.42 -3.76
CA GLY A 159 -12.16 -0.86 -2.95
C GLY A 159 -10.82 -0.39 -3.51
N GLU A 160 -10.62 -0.50 -4.81
CA GLU A 160 -9.40 -0.08 -5.52
C GLU A 160 -9.19 1.44 -5.42
N PHE A 161 -10.26 2.21 -5.59
CA PHE A 161 -10.21 3.66 -5.48
C PHE A 161 -9.93 4.11 -4.04
N VAL A 162 -10.59 3.51 -3.05
CA VAL A 162 -10.39 3.83 -1.63
C VAL A 162 -8.96 3.49 -1.20
N SER A 163 -8.46 2.30 -1.55
CA SER A 163 -7.08 1.90 -1.24
C SER A 163 -6.08 2.88 -1.85
N GLY A 164 -6.22 3.19 -3.14
CA GLY A 164 -5.38 4.17 -3.82
C GLY A 164 -5.43 5.55 -3.17
N SER A 165 -6.64 6.04 -2.83
CA SER A 165 -6.83 7.38 -2.25
C SER A 165 -6.25 7.49 -0.84
N VAL A 166 -6.51 6.50 0.02
CA VAL A 166 -5.99 6.51 1.40
C VAL A 166 -4.48 6.43 1.41
N MET A 167 -3.91 5.44 0.72
CA MET A 167 -2.46 5.26 0.73
C MET A 167 -1.74 6.26 -0.17
N GLY A 168 -2.27 6.52 -1.36
CA GLY A 168 -1.62 7.36 -2.37
C GLY A 168 -1.85 8.86 -2.22
N CYS A 169 -2.81 9.31 -1.40
CA CYS A 169 -3.10 10.73 -1.18
C CYS A 169 -3.04 11.13 0.28
N LEU A 170 -3.69 10.42 1.22
CA LEU A 170 -3.69 10.82 2.62
C LEU A 170 -2.31 10.65 3.27
N ILE A 171 -1.59 9.57 2.97
CA ILE A 171 -0.21 9.40 3.47
C ILE A 171 0.68 10.55 2.99
N PRO A 172 0.77 10.87 1.67
CA PRO A 172 1.56 12.03 1.22
C PRO A 172 1.17 13.33 1.87
N LEU A 173 -0.12 13.60 2.06
CA LEU A 173 -0.59 14.83 2.69
C LEU A 173 -0.14 14.92 4.15
N ALA A 174 -0.26 13.84 4.93
CA ALA A 174 0.18 13.78 6.32
C ALA A 174 1.71 13.95 6.44
N VAL A 175 2.46 13.24 5.60
CA VAL A 175 3.93 13.29 5.59
C VAL A 175 4.42 14.68 5.16
N TYR A 176 3.88 15.23 4.08
CA TYR A 176 4.21 16.57 3.63
C TYR A 176 3.95 17.62 4.70
N TYR A 177 2.77 17.57 5.34
CA TYR A 177 2.46 18.46 6.44
C TYR A 177 3.44 18.32 7.61
N SER A 178 3.78 17.08 7.97
CA SER A 178 4.72 16.82 9.07
C SER A 178 6.11 17.40 8.81
N LEU A 179 6.52 17.48 7.54
CA LEU A 179 7.81 18.00 7.12
C LEU A 179 7.82 19.52 6.92
N THR A 180 6.69 20.12 6.56
CA THR A 180 6.64 21.53 6.13
C THR A 180 5.80 22.44 7.05
N LEU A 181 4.98 21.86 7.91
CA LEU A 181 3.96 22.51 8.73
C LEU A 181 2.93 23.31 7.90
N LYS A 182 2.81 23.00 6.61
CA LYS A 182 1.88 23.65 5.69
C LYS A 182 0.93 22.64 5.07
N LEU A 183 -0.37 22.91 5.14
CA LEU A 183 -1.38 22.13 4.44
C LEU A 183 -1.46 22.65 3.01
N ASP A 184 -0.87 21.90 2.08
CA ASP A 184 -0.84 22.24 0.66
C ASP A 184 -1.66 21.21 -0.14
N TRP A 185 -2.80 21.65 -0.68
CA TRP A 185 -3.70 20.79 -1.44
C TRP A 185 -3.12 20.35 -2.80
N PHE A 186 -2.12 21.05 -3.33
CA PHE A 186 -1.40 20.61 -4.53
C PHE A 186 -0.67 19.27 -4.33
N VAL A 187 -0.34 18.92 -3.07
CA VAL A 187 0.20 17.59 -2.75
C VAL A 187 -0.74 16.49 -3.23
N LEU A 188 -2.06 16.67 -3.11
CA LEU A 188 -3.03 15.70 -3.60
C LEU A 188 -2.95 15.53 -5.13
N LEU A 189 -2.81 16.64 -5.85
CA LEU A 189 -2.64 16.62 -7.31
C LEU A 189 -1.35 15.89 -7.72
N TYR A 190 -0.25 16.19 -7.06
CA TYR A 190 1.04 15.54 -7.32
C TYR A 190 1.06 14.07 -6.87
N SER A 191 0.15 13.67 -6.00
CA SER A 191 0.00 12.29 -5.54
C SER A 191 -0.91 11.43 -6.43
N VAL A 192 -1.64 12.02 -7.40
CA VAL A 192 -2.53 11.28 -8.31
C VAL A 192 -1.83 10.09 -8.99
N PRO A 193 -0.60 10.24 -9.53
CA PRO A 193 0.10 9.08 -10.11
C PRO A 193 0.27 7.94 -9.11
N THR A 194 0.69 8.25 -7.88
CA THR A 194 0.90 7.26 -6.81
C THR A 194 -0.43 6.62 -6.38
N MET A 195 -1.51 7.41 -6.30
CA MET A 195 -2.87 6.93 -6.03
C MET A 195 -3.30 5.88 -7.04
N ILE A 196 -3.09 6.14 -8.32
CA ILE A 196 -3.45 5.23 -9.41
C ILE A 196 -2.60 3.96 -9.32
N LEU A 197 -1.29 4.08 -9.15
CA LEU A 197 -0.36 2.94 -9.07
C LEU A 197 -0.71 2.00 -7.90
N ILE A 198 -1.10 2.54 -6.75
CA ILE A 198 -1.52 1.73 -5.60
C ILE A 198 -2.89 1.08 -5.86
N GLY A 199 -3.84 1.84 -6.42
CA GLY A 199 -5.14 1.28 -6.84
C GLY A 199 -4.98 0.12 -7.82
N LEU A 200 -3.98 0.18 -8.71
CA LEU A 200 -3.65 -0.89 -9.65
C LEU A 200 -3.12 -2.16 -8.97
N ILE A 201 -2.45 -2.06 -7.82
CA ILE A 201 -2.05 -3.26 -7.04
C ILE A 201 -3.31 -4.01 -6.64
N MET A 202 -4.29 -3.31 -6.06
CA MET A 202 -5.57 -3.93 -5.69
C MET A 202 -6.35 -4.44 -6.90
N MET A 203 -6.37 -3.65 -7.98
CA MET A 203 -7.06 -4.05 -9.21
C MET A 203 -6.43 -5.29 -9.86
N THR A 204 -5.09 -5.43 -9.80
CA THR A 204 -4.38 -6.63 -10.26
C THR A 204 -4.84 -7.84 -9.47
N ASN A 205 -4.81 -7.74 -8.13
CA ASN A 205 -5.27 -8.81 -7.23
C ASN A 205 -6.71 -9.22 -7.52
N ASN A 206 -7.65 -8.27 -7.48
CA ASN A 206 -9.07 -8.53 -7.65
C ASN A 206 -9.40 -9.01 -9.10
N THR A 207 -8.63 -8.60 -10.12
CA THR A 207 -8.82 -9.12 -11.48
C THR A 207 -8.37 -10.58 -11.59
N CYS A 208 -7.31 -10.97 -10.91
CA CYS A 208 -6.88 -12.37 -10.85
C CYS A 208 -7.91 -13.25 -10.12
N ASP A 209 -8.57 -12.71 -9.10
CA ASP A 209 -9.42 -13.43 -8.16
C ASP A 209 -10.93 -13.28 -8.45
N ILE A 210 -11.35 -12.88 -9.66
CA ILE A 210 -12.76 -12.63 -10.02
C ILE A 210 -13.67 -13.82 -9.63
N GLU A 211 -13.27 -15.06 -9.95
CA GLU A 211 -14.06 -16.26 -9.68
C GLU A 211 -14.23 -16.46 -8.17
N ARG A 212 -13.15 -16.34 -7.42
CA ARG A 212 -13.15 -16.46 -5.96
C ARG A 212 -13.98 -15.35 -5.30
N ASP A 213 -13.88 -14.12 -5.81
CA ASP A 213 -14.68 -12.99 -5.31
C ASP A 213 -16.18 -13.22 -5.51
N ILE A 214 -16.58 -13.79 -6.66
CA ILE A 214 -17.98 -14.15 -6.94
C ILE A 214 -18.47 -15.22 -5.94
N GLU A 215 -17.69 -16.28 -5.71
CA GLU A 215 -18.01 -17.34 -4.75
C GLU A 215 -18.13 -16.80 -3.33
N ALA A 216 -17.26 -15.86 -2.94
CA ALA A 216 -17.29 -15.17 -1.64
C ALA A 216 -18.40 -14.07 -1.55
N GLY A 217 -19.18 -13.86 -2.61
CA GLY A 217 -20.24 -12.83 -2.65
C GLY A 217 -19.70 -11.39 -2.70
N ARG A 218 -18.42 -11.20 -3.07
CA ARG A 218 -17.81 -9.88 -3.25
C ARG A 218 -18.27 -9.28 -4.59
N LYS A 219 -18.44 -7.96 -4.61
CA LYS A 219 -18.81 -7.19 -5.79
C LYS A 219 -17.74 -6.16 -6.13
N THR A 220 -16.49 -6.62 -6.23
CA THR A 220 -15.34 -5.77 -6.58
C THR A 220 -15.51 -5.16 -7.97
N LEU A 221 -14.76 -4.10 -8.28
CA LEU A 221 -14.83 -3.47 -9.60
C LEU A 221 -14.55 -4.48 -10.74
N PRO A 222 -13.54 -5.37 -10.66
CA PRO A 222 -13.32 -6.41 -11.65
C PRO A 222 -14.48 -7.40 -11.81
N VAL A 223 -15.16 -7.77 -10.72
CA VAL A 223 -16.37 -8.62 -10.78
C VAL A 223 -17.49 -7.96 -11.59
N LEU A 224 -17.70 -6.65 -11.40
CA LEU A 224 -18.70 -5.92 -12.15
C LEU A 224 -18.34 -5.69 -13.62
N LEU A 225 -17.08 -5.44 -13.92
CA LEU A 225 -16.62 -5.18 -15.29
C LEU A 225 -16.48 -6.47 -16.12
N GLY A 226 -16.16 -7.58 -15.44
CA GLY A 226 -15.67 -8.80 -16.06
C GLY A 226 -14.22 -8.67 -16.52
N ARG A 227 -13.49 -9.79 -16.61
CA ARG A 227 -12.03 -9.83 -16.86
C ARG A 227 -11.60 -9.03 -18.10
N PRO A 228 -12.23 -9.17 -19.30
CA PRO A 228 -11.75 -8.44 -20.48
C PRO A 228 -11.77 -6.93 -20.32
N LYS A 229 -12.81 -6.37 -19.67
CA LYS A 229 -12.89 -4.92 -19.42
C LYS A 229 -11.96 -4.51 -18.28
N SER A 230 -11.80 -5.35 -17.25
CA SER A 230 -10.88 -5.09 -16.12
C SER A 230 -9.44 -4.97 -16.61
N VAL A 231 -8.97 -5.89 -17.46
CA VAL A 231 -7.63 -5.82 -18.06
C VAL A 231 -7.44 -4.55 -18.89
N LYS A 232 -8.43 -4.18 -19.71
CA LYS A 232 -8.37 -2.93 -20.49
C LYS A 232 -8.32 -1.69 -19.59
N THR A 233 -9.14 -1.65 -18.54
CA THR A 233 -9.17 -0.55 -17.56
C THR A 233 -7.85 -0.47 -16.81
N HIS A 234 -7.30 -1.61 -16.39
CA HIS A 234 -5.99 -1.70 -15.75
C HIS A 234 -4.89 -1.10 -16.63
N HIS A 235 -4.80 -1.50 -17.90
CA HIS A 235 -3.82 -0.95 -18.85
C HIS A 235 -4.02 0.56 -19.06
N ALA A 236 -5.26 1.02 -19.22
CA ALA A 236 -5.56 2.44 -19.38
C ALA A 236 -5.13 3.26 -18.16
N LEU A 237 -5.44 2.80 -16.96
CA LEU A 237 -5.03 3.46 -15.71
C LEU A 237 -3.50 3.48 -15.54
N ALA A 238 -2.80 2.41 -15.91
CA ALA A 238 -1.34 2.38 -15.91
C ALA A 238 -0.76 3.45 -16.85
N ILE A 239 -1.26 3.56 -18.07
CA ILE A 239 -0.85 4.59 -19.03
C ILE A 239 -1.17 5.99 -18.50
N ILE A 240 -2.36 6.19 -17.91
CA ILE A 240 -2.76 7.47 -17.31
C ILE A 240 -1.79 7.85 -16.19
N SER A 241 -1.42 6.90 -15.31
CA SER A 241 -0.47 7.17 -14.23
C SER A 241 0.90 7.59 -14.74
N ILE A 242 1.44 6.86 -15.72
CA ILE A 242 2.74 7.19 -16.34
C ILE A 242 2.68 8.57 -17.00
N THR A 243 1.61 8.84 -17.73
CA THR A 243 1.39 10.15 -18.39
C THR A 243 1.30 11.26 -17.34
N ALA A 244 0.59 11.04 -16.24
CA ALA A 244 0.48 12.01 -15.15
C ALA A 244 1.85 12.28 -14.49
N ILE A 245 2.71 11.27 -14.30
CA ILE A 245 4.10 11.46 -13.83
C ILE A 245 4.84 12.41 -14.79
N VAL A 246 4.81 12.13 -16.09
CA VAL A 246 5.51 12.96 -17.10
C VAL A 246 4.97 14.38 -17.12
N LEU A 247 3.65 14.57 -17.03
CA LEU A 247 3.02 15.90 -17.01
C LEU A 247 3.39 16.69 -15.75
N VAL A 248 3.36 16.05 -14.56
CA VAL A 248 3.76 16.72 -13.31
C VAL A 248 5.23 17.13 -13.35
N ILE A 249 6.12 16.22 -13.77
CA ILE A 249 7.55 16.52 -13.90
C ILE A 249 7.77 17.62 -14.93
N GLY A 250 7.18 17.52 -16.11
CA GLY A 250 7.37 18.49 -17.18
C GLY A 250 6.81 19.88 -16.90
N SER A 251 5.75 19.98 -16.08
CA SER A 251 5.12 21.27 -15.74
C SER A 251 5.73 21.94 -14.50
N ARG A 252 6.20 21.18 -13.51
CA ARG A 252 6.59 21.72 -12.21
C ARG A 252 8.03 21.40 -11.80
N PHE A 253 8.55 20.26 -12.25
CA PHE A 253 9.85 19.74 -11.83
C PHE A 253 10.74 19.48 -13.07
N THR A 254 10.92 20.51 -13.90
CA THR A 254 11.51 20.38 -15.25
C THR A 254 12.92 19.79 -15.28
N GLN A 255 13.73 20.00 -14.24
CA GLN A 255 15.04 19.36 -14.13
C GLN A 255 14.92 17.83 -14.05
N GLY A 256 13.81 17.33 -13.49
CA GLY A 256 13.51 15.91 -13.41
C GLY A 256 13.21 15.23 -14.74
N LEU A 257 13.03 16.01 -15.85
CA LEU A 257 12.84 15.43 -17.18
C LEU A 257 14.02 14.56 -17.62
N LEU A 258 15.22 14.82 -17.10
CA LEU A 258 16.41 14.00 -17.34
C LEU A 258 16.25 12.56 -16.80
N ILE A 259 15.39 12.36 -15.80
CA ILE A 259 15.12 11.05 -15.17
C ILE A 259 14.14 10.20 -15.99
N ILE A 260 13.25 10.83 -16.79
CA ILE A 260 12.16 10.13 -17.49
C ILE A 260 12.64 9.00 -18.40
N PRO A 261 13.67 9.17 -19.25
CA PRO A 261 14.17 8.09 -20.11
C PRO A 261 14.63 6.86 -19.30
N PHE A 262 15.31 7.09 -18.18
CA PHE A 262 15.78 6.03 -17.30
C PHE A 262 14.62 5.33 -16.59
N MET A 263 13.60 6.08 -16.16
CA MET A 263 12.36 5.54 -15.60
C MET A 263 11.69 4.59 -16.60
N ILE A 264 11.49 5.03 -17.84
CA ILE A 264 10.85 4.23 -18.90
C ILE A 264 11.66 2.96 -19.14
N LEU A 265 12.99 3.09 -19.30
CA LEU A 265 13.87 1.96 -19.57
C LEU A 265 13.85 0.93 -18.41
N ALA A 266 13.93 1.40 -17.16
CA ALA A 266 13.94 0.55 -15.99
C ALA A 266 12.57 -0.13 -15.75
N ALA A 267 11.46 0.58 -16.01
CA ALA A 267 10.11 0.05 -15.81
C ALA A 267 9.64 -0.84 -16.97
N TYR A 268 10.29 -0.78 -18.14
CA TYR A 268 9.85 -1.50 -19.34
C TYR A 268 9.65 -3.00 -19.13
N PRO A 269 10.61 -3.76 -18.50
CA PRO A 269 10.45 -5.20 -18.35
C PRO A 269 9.22 -5.59 -17.53
N SER A 270 9.03 -4.96 -16.36
CA SER A 270 7.89 -5.25 -15.47
C SER A 270 6.57 -4.81 -16.08
N THR A 271 6.53 -3.64 -16.72
CA THR A 271 5.33 -3.12 -17.39
C THR A 271 4.94 -4.01 -18.58
N LYS A 272 5.90 -4.41 -19.41
CA LYS A 272 5.65 -5.34 -20.52
C LYS A 272 5.12 -6.68 -20.02
N ALA A 273 5.74 -7.25 -19.00
CA ALA A 273 5.30 -8.52 -18.40
C ALA A 273 3.88 -8.42 -17.86
N LEU A 274 3.56 -7.34 -17.14
CA LEU A 274 2.23 -7.07 -16.60
C LEU A 274 1.17 -6.91 -17.70
N PHE A 275 1.49 -6.17 -18.79
CA PHE A 275 0.56 -5.98 -19.90
C PHE A 275 0.34 -7.25 -20.72
N SER A 276 1.27 -8.19 -20.69
CA SER A 276 1.13 -9.51 -21.32
C SER A 276 0.46 -10.55 -20.41
N ASN A 277 0.25 -10.22 -19.13
CA ASN A 277 -0.35 -11.12 -18.15
C ASN A 277 -1.88 -11.13 -18.33
N PRO A 278 -2.54 -12.31 -18.47
CA PRO A 278 -3.98 -12.39 -18.62
C PRO A 278 -4.77 -12.06 -17.36
N LEU A 279 -4.09 -11.86 -16.22
CA LEU A 279 -4.66 -11.59 -14.90
C LEU A 279 -5.76 -12.62 -14.52
N VAL A 280 -5.38 -13.88 -14.57
CA VAL A 280 -6.19 -15.01 -14.10
C VAL A 280 -5.59 -15.61 -12.83
N GLN A 281 -6.36 -16.37 -12.07
CA GLN A 281 -5.91 -16.97 -10.81
C GLN A 281 -4.59 -17.74 -10.98
N ALA A 282 -4.44 -18.52 -12.05
CA ALA A 282 -3.23 -19.29 -12.34
C ALA A 282 -1.97 -18.42 -12.56
N THR A 283 -2.14 -17.15 -12.91
CA THR A 283 -1.03 -16.21 -13.14
C THR A 283 -0.87 -15.17 -12.03
N ARG A 284 -1.66 -15.24 -10.95
CA ARG A 284 -1.64 -14.29 -9.83
C ARG A 284 -0.26 -14.18 -9.19
N GLN A 285 0.42 -15.31 -8.95
CA GLN A 285 1.77 -15.34 -8.37
C GLN A 285 2.82 -14.59 -9.22
N ALA A 286 2.64 -14.52 -10.54
CA ALA A 286 3.48 -13.71 -11.41
C ALA A 286 3.00 -12.27 -11.50
N ALA A 287 1.68 -12.02 -11.55
CA ALA A 287 1.08 -10.70 -11.71
C ALA A 287 1.40 -9.76 -10.53
N MET A 288 1.34 -10.27 -9.29
CA MET A 288 1.58 -9.46 -8.10
C MET A 288 3.00 -8.90 -8.01
N PRO A 289 4.08 -9.69 -8.17
CA PRO A 289 5.43 -9.13 -8.27
C PRO A 289 5.63 -8.18 -9.46
N GLN A 290 4.96 -8.40 -10.60
CA GLN A 290 5.05 -7.53 -11.76
C GLN A 290 4.49 -6.13 -11.47
N ILE A 291 3.29 -6.03 -10.89
CA ILE A 291 2.69 -4.74 -10.52
C ILE A 291 3.48 -4.06 -9.39
N LEU A 292 3.96 -4.81 -8.39
CA LEU A 292 4.79 -4.27 -7.31
C LEU A 292 6.11 -3.71 -7.84
N SER A 293 6.79 -4.45 -8.72
CA SER A 293 8.02 -3.98 -9.38
C SER A 293 7.78 -2.71 -10.20
N ALA A 294 6.69 -2.64 -10.95
CA ALA A 294 6.31 -1.42 -11.68
C ALA A 294 6.04 -0.26 -10.71
N ASN A 295 5.28 -0.49 -9.63
CA ASN A 295 4.99 0.51 -8.62
C ASN A 295 6.27 1.07 -7.97
N ILE A 296 7.20 0.19 -7.56
CA ILE A 296 8.49 0.59 -6.98
C ILE A 296 9.26 1.43 -7.99
N THR A 297 9.40 0.95 -9.22
CA THR A 297 10.21 1.63 -10.23
C THR A 297 9.64 3.01 -10.53
N TYR A 298 8.36 3.11 -10.86
CA TYR A 298 7.73 4.41 -11.12
C TYR A 298 7.77 5.33 -9.91
N GLY A 299 7.53 4.82 -8.70
CA GLY A 299 7.55 5.61 -7.47
C GLY A 299 8.93 6.16 -7.13
N VAL A 300 9.97 5.33 -7.22
CA VAL A 300 11.37 5.74 -6.95
C VAL A 300 11.83 6.79 -7.97
N PHE A 301 11.63 6.53 -9.27
CA PHE A 301 12.04 7.48 -10.30
C PHE A 301 11.22 8.78 -10.25
N TYR A 302 9.94 8.72 -9.89
CA TYR A 302 9.12 9.91 -9.68
C TYR A 302 9.64 10.76 -8.53
N ALA A 303 9.90 10.15 -7.37
CA ALA A 303 10.51 10.84 -6.23
C ALA A 303 11.90 11.41 -6.57
N ALA A 304 12.74 10.64 -7.27
CA ALA A 304 14.06 11.10 -7.71
C ALA A 304 13.98 12.29 -8.68
N ALA A 305 13.02 12.29 -9.61
CA ALA A 305 12.81 13.39 -10.55
C ALA A 305 12.37 14.68 -9.83
N ILE A 306 11.53 14.57 -8.80
CA ILE A 306 11.15 15.70 -7.95
C ILE A 306 12.37 16.21 -7.16
N LEU A 307 13.15 15.30 -6.54
CA LEU A 307 14.35 15.65 -5.78
C LEU A 307 15.43 16.29 -6.64
N LEU A 308 15.58 15.89 -7.90
CA LEU A 308 16.54 16.54 -8.80
C LEU A 308 16.24 18.03 -9.02
N SER A 309 14.95 18.40 -8.96
CA SER A 309 14.53 19.81 -9.01
C SER A 309 14.77 20.56 -7.69
N ALA A 310 15.16 19.84 -6.64
CA ALA A 310 15.51 20.36 -5.32
C ALA A 310 17.03 20.38 -5.07
N ALA A 311 17.86 20.52 -6.10
CA ALA A 311 19.32 20.32 -6.09
C ALA A 311 20.10 21.15 -5.04
N ASN A 312 19.49 22.21 -4.48
CA ASN A 312 20.06 23.03 -3.41
C ASN A 312 19.46 22.76 -2.02
N THR A 313 18.88 21.58 -1.81
CA THR A 313 18.21 21.25 -0.54
C THR A 313 19.24 20.97 0.55
N SER A 314 19.13 21.65 1.69
CA SER A 314 19.89 21.33 2.90
C SER A 314 19.21 20.22 3.69
N ILE A 315 19.99 19.24 4.15
CA ILE A 315 19.51 18.16 5.03
C ILE A 315 19.66 18.64 6.47
N VAL A 316 18.59 18.58 7.23
CA VAL A 316 18.54 18.85 8.67
C VAL A 316 18.31 17.53 9.40
N LEU A 317 19.11 17.25 10.44
CA LEU A 317 19.00 16.04 11.27
C LEU A 317 17.80 16.07 12.21
#